data_96388e6333813f2cf6afbc10a4b29223
#
_entry.id   96388e6333813f2cf6afbc10a4b29223
#
_cell.length_a   1.000
_cell.length_b   1.000
_cell.length_c   1.000
_cell.angle_alpha   90.00
_cell.angle_beta   90.00
_cell.angle_gamma   90.00
#
_symmetry.space_group_name_H-M   'P 1'
#
loop_
_entity.id
_entity.type
_entity.pdbx_description
1 polymer ?
#
loop_
_entity_poly.entity_id
_entity_poly.type
_entity_poly.pdbx_seq_one_letter_code
_entity_poly.pdbx_strand_id
1 'polypeptide(L)'
;RSIFDFGETIVVDWRRTYDRGHARKPGQLSWGTGSTPTYFGPTTGSDYIAVVDNADPTVSLRVFDSSTGADVCTIPVLGGEQPDGSENSPIGIGNSVYVAGTYGYPYPATPDSAGPAVPPSAPFTGGLTRVDLDTNGCHRVWDASVRSAAVPHLSTGDGTIYTVVRRGFDRTTPLDGFSFVAIDPSNGHVVGSTPLPGTMAHDTLQMSGLITASGSYL
;
A
#
# COMPACT_ATOMS: atom_id res chain seq x y z
N ARG A 1 17.51 -3.42 9.81
CA ARG A 1 18.49 -2.32 9.88
C ARG A 1 18.23 -1.57 11.16
N SER A 2 19.06 -1.74 12.17
CA SER A 2 19.04 -0.89 13.34
C SER A 2 19.54 0.49 12.95
N ILE A 3 18.91 1.53 13.44
CA ILE A 3 19.22 2.90 13.09
C ILE A 3 19.59 3.64 14.36
N PHE A 4 20.82 4.16 14.35
CA PHE A 4 21.41 5.16 15.22
C PHE A 4 21.95 4.71 16.58
N ASP A 5 23.24 4.61 16.59
CA ASP A 5 24.04 5.14 17.68
C ASP A 5 24.53 6.56 17.27
N PHE A 6 24.30 7.56 18.12
CA PHE A 6 24.71 8.94 17.86
C PHE A 6 26.22 9.08 18.10
N GLY A 7 26.98 8.80 17.06
CA GLY A 7 28.43 9.03 17.06
C GLY A 7 29.26 7.97 16.37
N GLU A 8 28.67 6.84 15.95
CA GLU A 8 29.46 5.75 15.38
C GLU A 8 28.76 5.04 14.17
N THR A 9 29.38 4.06 13.67
CA THR A 9 29.15 3.36 12.42
C THR A 9 27.73 2.81 12.27
N ILE A 10 27.09 3.05 11.11
CA ILE A 10 25.82 2.36 10.75
C ILE A 10 26.12 0.86 10.63
N VAL A 11 25.51 0.06 11.49
CA VAL A 11 25.56 -1.39 11.43
C VAL A 11 24.40 -1.91 10.59
N VAL A 12 24.67 -2.81 9.67
CA VAL A 12 23.66 -3.51 8.87
C VAL A 12 23.49 -4.90 9.49
N ASP A 13 22.38 -5.08 10.22
CA ASP A 13 22.08 -6.35 10.89
C ASP A 13 21.80 -7.45 9.87
N TRP A 14 20.99 -7.11 8.84
CA TRP A 14 20.71 -8.03 7.75
C TRP A 14 20.33 -7.30 6.45
N ARG A 15 20.35 -8.02 5.35
CA ARG A 15 19.98 -7.53 4.02
C ARG A 15 19.16 -8.60 3.29
N ARG A 16 18.07 -8.18 2.65
CA ARG A 16 17.28 -9.03 1.74
C ARG A 16 17.04 -8.31 0.43
N THR A 17 17.00 -9.07 -0.63
CA THR A 17 16.58 -8.60 -1.96
C THR A 17 15.10 -8.89 -2.16
N TYR A 18 14.46 -8.12 -3.02
CA TYR A 18 13.08 -8.34 -3.47
C TYR A 18 13.04 -8.32 -5.01
N ASP A 19 11.99 -8.85 -5.59
CA ASP A 19 11.77 -8.79 -7.03
C ASP A 19 11.40 -7.36 -7.44
N ARG A 20 12.22 -6.75 -8.30
CA ARG A 20 12.00 -5.39 -8.80
C ARG A 20 11.13 -5.35 -10.05
N GLY A 21 10.74 -6.52 -10.61
CA GLY A 21 10.16 -6.59 -11.93
C GLY A 21 11.12 -6.15 -13.04
N HIS A 22 10.69 -6.23 -14.27
CA HIS A 22 11.53 -5.89 -15.44
C HIS A 22 11.51 -4.39 -15.77
N ALA A 23 10.54 -3.63 -15.26
CA ALA A 23 10.38 -2.20 -15.51
C ALA A 23 9.56 -1.51 -14.42
N ARG A 24 9.49 -0.17 -14.48
CA ARG A 24 8.53 0.62 -13.72
C ARG A 24 7.13 0.33 -14.24
N LYS A 25 6.19 0.08 -13.36
CA LYS A 25 4.77 -0.13 -13.71
C LYS A 25 4.02 1.20 -13.81
N PRO A 26 2.91 1.29 -14.59
CA PRO A 26 2.02 2.46 -14.56
C PRO A 26 1.50 2.70 -13.13
N GLY A 27 1.48 3.95 -12.69
CA GLY A 27 1.08 4.30 -11.31
C GLY A 27 2.20 4.17 -10.29
N GLN A 28 3.45 4.14 -10.74
CA GLN A 28 4.64 4.20 -9.89
C GLN A 28 5.49 5.43 -10.19
N LEU A 29 6.21 5.94 -9.19
CA LEU A 29 7.13 7.07 -9.30
C LEU A 29 8.59 6.66 -9.44
N SER A 30 8.90 5.37 -9.25
CA SER A 30 10.24 4.81 -9.41
C SER A 30 10.19 3.35 -9.90
N TRP A 31 11.30 2.84 -10.43
CA TRP A 31 11.43 1.42 -10.74
C TRP A 31 11.84 0.63 -9.50
N GLY A 32 11.03 -0.31 -9.13
CA GLY A 32 11.13 -1.16 -7.95
C GLY A 32 9.94 -0.94 -7.04
N THR A 33 10.08 -1.25 -5.76
CA THR A 33 9.01 -0.96 -4.80
C THR A 33 9.09 0.48 -4.32
N GLY A 34 7.95 1.20 -4.34
CA GLY A 34 7.76 2.47 -3.63
C GLY A 34 7.25 2.25 -2.21
N SER A 35 6.86 1.02 -1.89
CA SER A 35 6.32 0.63 -0.59
C SER A 35 7.36 0.79 0.52
N THR A 36 7.07 1.63 1.51
CA THR A 36 7.89 1.73 2.71
C THR A 36 7.69 0.50 3.59
N PRO A 37 8.75 -0.17 4.04
CA PRO A 37 8.62 -1.29 4.96
C PRO A 37 7.90 -0.91 6.24
N THR A 38 6.96 -1.76 6.68
CA THR A 38 6.14 -1.53 7.86
C THR A 38 6.38 -2.62 8.89
N TYR A 39 6.58 -2.22 10.14
CA TYR A 39 6.65 -3.14 11.27
C TYR A 39 5.23 -3.57 11.70
N PHE A 40 5.09 -4.83 12.09
CA PHE A 40 3.88 -5.36 12.69
C PHE A 40 4.20 -6.61 13.53
N GLY A 41 3.20 -7.13 14.23
CA GLY A 41 3.30 -8.38 14.98
C GLY A 41 2.48 -8.32 16.28
N PRO A 42 2.04 -9.49 16.78
CA PRO A 42 1.13 -9.57 17.91
C PRO A 42 1.82 -9.37 19.26
N THR A 43 3.15 -9.54 19.34
CA THR A 43 3.87 -9.53 20.62
C THR A 43 4.37 -8.13 20.97
N THR A 44 5.11 -7.52 20.05
CA THR A 44 5.76 -6.23 20.28
C THR A 44 5.25 -5.13 19.35
N GLY A 45 4.47 -5.50 18.32
CA GLY A 45 4.12 -4.61 17.21
C GLY A 45 5.26 -4.43 16.21
N SER A 46 6.41 -5.09 16.44
CA SER A 46 7.58 -5.02 15.58
C SER A 46 8.26 -6.39 15.41
N ASP A 47 7.53 -7.47 15.57
CA ASP A 47 8.04 -8.84 15.44
C ASP A 47 8.43 -9.15 13.98
N TYR A 48 7.75 -8.53 13.03
CA TYR A 48 7.91 -8.72 11.60
C TYR A 48 8.04 -7.40 10.84
N ILE A 49 8.59 -7.50 9.63
CA ILE A 49 8.62 -6.42 8.64
C ILE A 49 7.89 -6.89 7.40
N ALA A 50 6.92 -6.08 6.94
CA ALA A 50 6.19 -6.26 5.69
C ALA A 50 6.67 -5.26 4.64
N VAL A 51 6.79 -5.71 3.39
CA VAL A 51 7.05 -4.87 2.22
C VAL A 51 6.36 -5.48 1.00
N VAL A 52 5.85 -4.64 0.10
CA VAL A 52 5.33 -5.10 -1.19
C VAL A 52 6.49 -5.05 -2.19
N ASP A 53 6.71 -6.12 -2.96
CA ASP A 53 7.69 -6.15 -4.03
C ASP A 53 7.16 -5.50 -5.33
N ASN A 54 7.88 -5.64 -6.44
CA ASN A 54 7.44 -5.18 -7.75
C ASN A 54 7.46 -6.30 -8.79
N ALA A 55 7.23 -7.53 -8.36
CA ALA A 55 7.22 -8.70 -9.22
C ALA A 55 6.20 -8.58 -10.37
N ASP A 56 6.49 -9.28 -11.47
CA ASP A 56 5.65 -9.30 -12.67
C ASP A 56 4.95 -10.66 -12.83
N PRO A 57 3.70 -10.66 -13.29
CA PRO A 57 2.82 -9.52 -13.56
C PRO A 57 2.20 -8.92 -12.30
N THR A 58 2.20 -9.65 -11.18
CA THR A 58 1.55 -9.32 -9.92
C THR A 58 2.56 -9.14 -8.81
N VAL A 59 2.28 -8.18 -7.92
CA VAL A 59 3.13 -7.93 -6.75
C VAL A 59 2.81 -8.89 -5.61
N SER A 60 3.80 -9.11 -4.76
CA SER A 60 3.66 -9.92 -3.55
C SER A 60 3.96 -9.12 -2.29
N LEU A 61 3.19 -9.39 -1.25
CA LEU A 61 3.58 -9.03 0.11
C LEU A 61 4.67 -10.00 0.56
N ARG A 62 5.78 -9.45 1.01
CA ARG A 62 6.88 -10.19 1.64
C ARG A 62 6.96 -9.85 3.11
N VAL A 63 7.04 -10.87 3.94
CA VAL A 63 7.15 -10.74 5.39
C VAL A 63 8.46 -11.37 5.85
N PHE A 64 9.18 -10.63 6.67
CA PHE A 64 10.45 -11.03 7.24
C PHE A 64 10.39 -10.96 8.77
N ASP A 65 11.08 -11.87 9.44
CA ASP A 65 11.41 -11.70 10.86
C ASP A 65 12.24 -10.44 11.03
N SER A 66 11.83 -9.55 11.91
CA SER A 66 12.45 -8.23 12.02
C SER A 66 13.86 -8.25 12.57
N SER A 67 14.18 -9.24 13.41
CA SER A 67 15.49 -9.36 14.08
C SER A 67 16.54 -10.02 13.19
N THR A 68 16.16 -11.04 12.42
CA THR A 68 17.07 -11.87 11.64
C THR A 68 16.99 -11.62 10.15
N GLY A 69 15.89 -10.99 9.68
CA GLY A 69 15.56 -10.88 8.28
C GLY A 69 15.21 -12.22 7.61
N ALA A 70 14.97 -13.28 8.38
CA ALA A 70 14.52 -14.56 7.80
C ALA A 70 13.20 -14.38 7.07
N ASP A 71 13.06 -15.01 5.88
CA ASP A 71 11.80 -15.02 5.17
C ASP A 71 10.76 -15.79 5.99
N VAL A 72 9.63 -15.14 6.29
CA VAL A 72 8.49 -15.73 6.99
C VAL A 72 7.47 -16.22 5.97
N CYS A 73 7.09 -15.37 5.03
CA CYS A 73 6.21 -15.74 3.91
C CYS A 73 6.30 -14.76 2.76
N THR A 74 5.82 -15.20 1.60
CA THR A 74 5.59 -14.39 0.41
C THR A 74 4.25 -14.78 -0.18
N ILE A 75 3.36 -13.82 -0.44
CA ILE A 75 2.01 -14.09 -0.93
C ILE A 75 1.57 -13.02 -1.96
N PRO A 76 1.03 -13.41 -3.14
CA PRO A 76 0.44 -12.47 -4.07
C PRO A 76 -0.73 -11.71 -3.45
N VAL A 77 -0.82 -10.41 -3.74
CA VAL A 77 -1.86 -9.50 -3.26
C VAL A 77 -2.55 -8.78 -4.41
N LEU A 78 -3.55 -7.96 -4.15
CA LEU A 78 -4.31 -7.16 -5.11
C LEU A 78 -5.03 -8.01 -6.18
N GLY A 79 -5.58 -9.15 -5.75
CA GLY A 79 -6.31 -10.09 -6.62
C GLY A 79 -5.41 -11.11 -7.31
N GLY A 80 -4.18 -10.78 -7.67
CA GLY A 80 -3.17 -11.72 -8.18
C GLY A 80 -3.45 -12.31 -9.58
N GLU A 81 -4.45 -11.84 -10.31
CA GLU A 81 -4.85 -12.38 -11.63
C GLU A 81 -4.59 -11.43 -12.81
N GLN A 82 -4.39 -10.16 -12.53
CA GLN A 82 -4.14 -9.12 -13.53
C GLN A 82 -2.88 -8.35 -13.14
N PRO A 83 -2.24 -7.64 -14.08
CA PRO A 83 -1.14 -6.76 -13.73
C PRO A 83 -1.54 -5.77 -12.65
N ASP A 84 -0.76 -5.70 -11.60
CA ASP A 84 -0.97 -4.82 -10.45
C ASP A 84 0.34 -4.16 -10.00
N GLY A 85 0.25 -3.27 -9.01
CA GLY A 85 1.39 -2.54 -8.46
C GLY A 85 1.00 -1.74 -7.22
N SER A 86 1.97 -1.44 -6.38
CA SER A 86 1.78 -0.61 -5.20
C SER A 86 2.97 0.32 -4.98
N GLU A 87 2.68 1.58 -4.67
CA GLU A 87 3.61 2.58 -4.12
C GLU A 87 3.31 2.85 -2.63
N ASN A 88 2.19 2.34 -2.13
CA ASN A 88 1.73 2.61 -0.79
C ASN A 88 2.43 1.72 0.24
N SER A 89 2.72 2.31 1.40
CA SER A 89 3.15 1.55 2.56
C SER A 89 2.02 0.66 3.05
N PRO A 90 2.28 -0.60 3.40
CA PRO A 90 1.28 -1.45 4.03
C PRO A 90 0.87 -0.90 5.39
N ILE A 91 -0.36 -1.19 5.82
CA ILE A 91 -0.77 -1.03 7.21
C ILE A 91 -0.50 -2.35 7.92
N GLY A 92 0.26 -2.33 9.01
CA GLY A 92 0.52 -3.51 9.84
C GLY A 92 -0.07 -3.34 11.24
N ILE A 93 -0.86 -4.31 11.70
CA ILE A 93 -1.44 -4.32 13.04
C ILE A 93 -1.71 -5.75 13.53
N GLY A 94 -1.22 -6.09 14.72
CA GLY A 94 -1.35 -7.45 15.24
C GLY A 94 -0.79 -8.46 14.26
N ASN A 95 -1.61 -9.40 13.82
CA ASN A 95 -1.26 -10.39 12.79
C ASN A 95 -1.68 -10.00 11.37
N SER A 96 -2.22 -8.81 11.17
CA SER A 96 -2.80 -8.41 9.90
C SER A 96 -1.96 -7.36 9.18
N VAL A 97 -1.92 -7.47 7.85
CA VAL A 97 -1.31 -6.50 6.93
C VAL A 97 -2.33 -6.13 5.85
N TYR A 98 -2.49 -4.83 5.58
CA TYR A 98 -3.35 -4.34 4.51
C TYR A 98 -2.49 -3.67 3.44
N VAL A 99 -2.72 -4.04 2.18
CA VAL A 99 -1.96 -3.55 1.02
C VAL A 99 -2.91 -2.84 0.07
N ALA A 100 -2.62 -1.59 -0.27
CA ALA A 100 -3.38 -0.81 -1.25
C ALA A 100 -2.63 -0.72 -2.57
N GLY A 101 -3.34 -0.92 -3.69
CA GLY A 101 -2.80 -0.87 -5.04
C GLY A 101 -2.83 0.54 -5.65
N THR A 102 -1.80 0.84 -6.45
CA THR A 102 -1.68 2.10 -7.20
C THR A 102 -1.53 1.88 -8.71
N TYR A 103 -1.65 0.64 -9.21
CA TYR A 103 -1.47 0.34 -10.62
C TYR A 103 -2.39 1.19 -11.50
N GLY A 104 -1.78 1.85 -12.48
CA GLY A 104 -2.49 2.76 -13.38
C GLY A 104 -2.85 4.12 -12.79
N TYR A 105 -2.41 4.45 -11.57
CA TYR A 105 -2.67 5.76 -10.97
C TYR A 105 -2.07 6.88 -11.85
N PRO A 106 -2.87 7.90 -12.22
CA PRO A 106 -2.46 8.90 -13.21
C PRO A 106 -1.73 10.07 -12.56
N TYR A 107 -0.51 9.84 -12.09
CA TYR A 107 0.32 10.97 -11.63
C TYR A 107 0.47 12.02 -12.71
N PRO A 108 0.32 13.32 -12.39
CA PRO A 108 0.45 14.41 -13.36
C PRO A 108 1.88 14.58 -13.88
N ALA A 109 2.86 14.14 -13.12
CA ALA A 109 4.26 14.12 -13.49
C ALA A 109 4.97 12.95 -12.79
N THR A 110 6.04 12.47 -13.39
CA THR A 110 6.95 11.49 -12.80
C THR A 110 8.36 12.07 -12.77
N PRO A 111 9.21 11.69 -11.79
CA PRO A 111 10.61 12.11 -11.76
C PRO A 111 11.35 11.70 -13.05
N ASP A 112 12.23 12.55 -13.56
CA ASP A 112 13.01 12.27 -14.77
C ASP A 112 13.83 10.96 -14.64
N SER A 113 14.29 10.66 -13.43
CA SER A 113 15.04 9.45 -13.11
C SER A 113 14.19 8.17 -13.03
N ALA A 114 12.87 8.28 -13.08
CA ALA A 114 11.96 7.14 -12.91
C ALA A 114 12.01 6.15 -14.09
N GLY A 115 12.43 6.63 -15.26
CA GLY A 115 12.38 5.86 -16.51
C GLY A 115 10.96 5.65 -17.04
N PRO A 116 10.81 5.06 -18.23
CA PRO A 116 9.49 4.81 -18.82
C PRO A 116 8.74 3.73 -18.04
N ALA A 117 7.41 3.83 -18.01
CA ALA A 117 6.57 2.73 -17.53
C ALA A 117 6.34 1.70 -18.63
N VAL A 118 6.19 0.43 -18.24
CA VAL A 118 5.84 -0.68 -19.14
C VAL A 118 4.65 -1.45 -18.53
N PRO A 119 3.47 -1.41 -19.20
CA PRO A 119 3.12 -0.57 -20.36
C PRO A 119 3.18 0.93 -20.03
N PRO A 120 3.17 1.83 -21.04
CA PRO A 120 3.26 3.27 -20.79
C PRO A 120 2.13 3.85 -19.94
N SER A 121 0.95 3.24 -20.00
CA SER A 121 -0.23 3.58 -19.19
C SER A 121 -1.11 2.36 -18.97
N ALA A 122 -1.95 2.41 -17.94
CA ALA A 122 -2.98 1.42 -17.66
C ALA A 122 -4.20 2.11 -17.03
N PRO A 123 -5.39 1.48 -17.04
CA PRO A 123 -6.48 1.89 -16.18
C PRO A 123 -6.07 1.86 -14.70
N PHE A 124 -6.58 2.82 -13.92
CA PHE A 124 -6.37 2.81 -12.48
C PHE A 124 -7.31 1.79 -11.83
N THR A 125 -6.81 0.62 -11.52
CA THR A 125 -7.58 -0.47 -10.90
C THR A 125 -7.64 -0.38 -9.38
N GLY A 126 -6.59 0.14 -8.76
CA GLY A 126 -6.50 0.20 -7.30
C GLY A 126 -6.37 -1.19 -6.68
N GLY A 127 -7.20 -1.46 -5.69
CA GLY A 127 -7.25 -2.68 -4.89
C GLY A 127 -6.88 -2.42 -3.43
N LEU A 128 -7.48 -3.20 -2.53
CA LEU A 128 -7.09 -3.28 -1.12
C LEU A 128 -7.18 -4.74 -0.69
N THR A 129 -6.09 -5.29 -0.19
CA THR A 129 -5.99 -6.69 0.23
C THR A 129 -5.67 -6.76 1.72
N ARG A 130 -6.34 -7.64 2.45
CA ARG A 130 -5.92 -8.07 3.78
C ARG A 130 -5.24 -9.43 3.72
N VAL A 131 -4.07 -9.49 4.35
CA VAL A 131 -3.32 -10.71 4.61
C VAL A 131 -3.17 -10.88 6.13
N ASP A 132 -3.45 -12.08 6.62
CA ASP A 132 -3.18 -12.44 8.01
C ASP A 132 -2.01 -13.42 8.07
N LEU A 133 -1.21 -13.30 9.13
CA LEU A 133 -0.10 -14.19 9.45
C LEU A 133 -0.47 -15.05 10.65
N ASP A 134 -0.32 -16.37 10.52
CA ASP A 134 -0.47 -17.33 11.60
C ASP A 134 0.69 -18.36 11.62
N THR A 135 0.57 -19.42 12.40
CA THR A 135 1.58 -20.48 12.52
C THR A 135 1.79 -21.27 11.22
N ASN A 136 0.88 -21.17 10.26
CA ASN A 136 0.96 -21.85 8.95
C ASN A 136 1.53 -20.91 7.86
N GLY A 137 1.81 -19.66 8.20
CA GLY A 137 2.30 -18.64 7.28
C GLY A 137 1.27 -17.55 6.97
N CYS A 138 1.40 -16.90 5.81
CA CYS A 138 0.48 -15.86 5.38
C CYS A 138 -0.68 -16.41 4.57
N HIS A 139 -1.87 -15.88 4.80
CA HIS A 139 -3.04 -16.18 3.99
C HIS A 139 -3.82 -14.91 3.69
N ARG A 140 -4.31 -14.84 2.46
CA ARG A 140 -5.16 -13.75 1.99
C ARG A 140 -6.56 -13.93 2.56
N VAL A 141 -7.06 -12.92 3.28
CA VAL A 141 -8.38 -12.97 3.93
C VAL A 141 -9.45 -12.44 3.00
N TRP A 142 -9.21 -11.28 2.37
CA TRP A 142 -10.10 -10.68 1.39
C TRP A 142 -9.36 -9.72 0.45
N ASP A 143 -9.97 -9.48 -0.71
CA ASP A 143 -9.63 -8.43 -1.66
C ASP A 143 -10.85 -7.54 -1.88
N ALA A 144 -10.65 -6.24 -1.95
CA ALA A 144 -11.68 -5.25 -2.23
C ALA A 144 -11.26 -4.31 -3.37
N SER A 145 -12.20 -3.98 -4.26
CA SER A 145 -11.97 -3.06 -5.39
C SER A 145 -12.04 -1.61 -4.90
N VAL A 146 -11.00 -1.16 -4.20
CA VAL A 146 -10.88 0.21 -3.68
C VAL A 146 -9.85 0.97 -4.49
N ARG A 147 -10.25 2.04 -5.15
CA ARG A 147 -9.34 2.92 -5.90
C ARG A 147 -8.88 4.08 -5.01
N SER A 148 -7.97 3.78 -4.10
CA SER A 148 -7.47 4.75 -3.13
C SER A 148 -6.60 5.81 -3.81
N ALA A 149 -6.96 7.08 -3.67
CA ALA A 149 -6.19 8.22 -4.15
C ALA A 149 -5.27 8.81 -3.07
N ALA A 150 -5.37 8.29 -1.85
CA ALA A 150 -4.50 8.62 -0.72
C ALA A 150 -3.99 7.32 -0.07
N VAL A 151 -2.88 7.37 0.66
CA VAL A 151 -2.44 6.23 1.46
C VAL A 151 -3.50 5.93 2.52
N PRO A 152 -4.06 4.71 2.58
CA PRO A 152 -5.05 4.37 3.61
C PRO A 152 -4.46 4.37 5.01
N HIS A 153 -5.27 4.72 5.98
CA HIS A 153 -4.93 4.72 7.41
C HIS A 153 -5.91 3.89 8.22
N LEU A 154 -5.42 3.07 9.13
CA LEU A 154 -6.25 2.38 10.10
C LEU A 154 -6.25 3.17 11.41
N SER A 155 -7.42 3.58 11.84
CA SER A 155 -7.67 4.18 13.14
C SER A 155 -7.76 3.10 14.20
N THR A 156 -6.83 3.09 15.14
CA THR A 156 -6.88 2.16 16.28
C THR A 156 -7.93 2.53 17.32
N GLY A 157 -8.48 3.75 17.23
CA GLY A 157 -9.49 4.24 18.16
C GLY A 157 -10.88 3.63 17.91
N ASP A 158 -11.22 3.39 16.65
CA ASP A 158 -12.51 2.83 16.24
C ASP A 158 -12.38 1.58 15.34
N GLY A 159 -11.15 1.16 15.05
CA GLY A 159 -10.88 -0.04 14.28
C GLY A 159 -11.28 0.05 12.81
N THR A 160 -11.27 1.26 12.21
CA THR A 160 -11.76 1.51 10.85
C THR A 160 -10.61 1.96 9.93
N ILE A 161 -10.61 1.50 8.67
CA ILE A 161 -9.69 2.00 7.66
C ILE A 161 -10.33 3.20 6.95
N TYR A 162 -9.59 4.29 6.87
CA TYR A 162 -9.99 5.53 6.20
C TYR A 162 -9.09 5.83 5.01
N THR A 163 -9.70 6.29 3.93
CA THR A 163 -8.98 6.79 2.76
C THR A 163 -9.83 7.70 1.91
N VAL A 164 -9.21 8.37 0.95
CA VAL A 164 -9.89 9.08 -0.14
C VAL A 164 -9.91 8.18 -1.36
N VAL A 165 -11.10 7.89 -1.89
CA VAL A 165 -11.25 7.06 -3.09
C VAL A 165 -11.66 7.89 -4.28
N ARG A 166 -11.16 7.51 -5.44
CA ARG A 166 -11.56 8.09 -6.70
C ARG A 166 -12.91 7.53 -7.15
N ARG A 167 -13.84 8.42 -7.49
CA ARG A 167 -15.10 8.09 -8.14
C ARG A 167 -14.88 7.95 -9.66
N GLY A 168 -15.87 7.40 -10.36
CA GLY A 168 -15.83 7.20 -11.80
C GLY A 168 -15.53 5.75 -12.18
N PHE A 169 -15.31 5.52 -13.48
CA PHE A 169 -15.03 4.19 -14.05
C PHE A 169 -13.52 3.94 -14.14
N ASP A 170 -13.13 2.81 -14.71
CA ASP A 170 -11.74 2.36 -14.82
C ASP A 170 -10.84 3.35 -15.59
N ARG A 171 -11.42 4.08 -16.54
CA ARG A 171 -10.71 5.16 -17.22
C ARG A 171 -10.95 6.47 -16.50
N THR A 172 -9.88 7.08 -16.10
CA THR A 172 -9.91 8.38 -15.40
C THR A 172 -10.26 9.50 -16.36
N THR A 173 -11.18 10.35 -15.94
CA THR A 173 -11.56 11.58 -16.66
C THR A 173 -11.26 12.81 -15.82
N PRO A 174 -11.06 13.99 -16.41
CA PRO A 174 -10.87 15.23 -15.66
C PRO A 174 -12.04 15.61 -14.74
N LEU A 175 -13.21 15.02 -14.97
CA LEU A 175 -14.43 15.28 -14.19
C LEU A 175 -14.63 14.32 -13.02
N ASP A 176 -13.80 13.29 -12.90
CA ASP A 176 -13.89 12.38 -11.76
C ASP A 176 -13.69 13.18 -10.47
N GLY A 177 -14.46 12.83 -9.47
CA GLY A 177 -14.34 13.40 -8.14
C GLY A 177 -13.84 12.36 -7.15
N PHE A 178 -13.87 12.72 -5.89
CA PHE A 178 -13.40 11.89 -4.79
C PHE A 178 -14.48 11.72 -3.73
N SER A 179 -14.33 10.68 -2.93
CA SER A 179 -15.09 10.46 -1.71
C SER A 179 -14.16 10.08 -0.58
N PHE A 180 -14.39 10.61 0.60
CA PHE A 180 -13.81 10.09 1.82
C PHE A 180 -14.61 8.86 2.23
N VAL A 181 -13.93 7.76 2.53
CA VAL A 181 -14.58 6.49 2.85
C VAL A 181 -14.04 5.87 4.13
N ALA A 182 -14.95 5.19 4.83
CA ALA A 182 -14.67 4.31 5.95
C ALA A 182 -14.85 2.86 5.48
N ILE A 183 -13.87 2.00 5.76
CA ILE A 183 -13.82 0.60 5.33
C ILE A 183 -13.69 -0.29 6.56
N ASP A 184 -14.55 -1.32 6.64
CA ASP A 184 -14.44 -2.34 7.67
C ASP A 184 -13.22 -3.25 7.40
N PRO A 185 -12.21 -3.26 8.27
CA PRO A 185 -11.01 -4.06 8.06
C PRO A 185 -11.25 -5.57 8.17
N SER A 186 -12.40 -6.01 8.70
CA SER A 186 -12.71 -7.43 8.81
C SER A 186 -13.10 -8.07 7.46
N ASN A 187 -13.69 -7.29 6.55
CA ASN A 187 -14.25 -7.81 5.30
C ASN A 187 -13.98 -6.94 4.05
N GLY A 188 -13.35 -5.76 4.21
CA GLY A 188 -13.03 -4.84 3.12
C GLY A 188 -14.22 -4.03 2.58
N HIS A 189 -15.39 -4.11 3.21
CA HIS A 189 -16.57 -3.37 2.75
C HIS A 189 -16.51 -1.89 3.15
N VAL A 190 -16.92 -1.02 2.22
CA VAL A 190 -17.14 0.40 2.51
C VAL A 190 -18.39 0.52 3.38
N VAL A 191 -18.21 0.97 4.62
CA VAL A 191 -19.30 1.15 5.61
C VAL A 191 -19.75 2.60 5.72
N GLY A 192 -18.98 3.53 5.19
CA GLY A 192 -19.34 4.95 5.13
C GLY A 192 -18.68 5.64 3.93
N SER A 193 -19.39 6.58 3.32
CA SER A 193 -18.87 7.33 2.18
C SER A 193 -19.44 8.74 2.16
N THR A 194 -18.57 9.75 2.08
CA THR A 194 -18.94 11.16 1.95
C THR A 194 -18.27 11.74 0.69
N PRO A 195 -19.06 12.21 -0.29
CA PRO A 195 -18.50 12.88 -1.46
C PRO A 195 -17.71 14.12 -1.06
N LEU A 196 -16.51 14.26 -1.63
CA LEU A 196 -15.68 15.46 -1.49
C LEU A 196 -15.97 16.41 -2.66
N PRO A 197 -15.89 17.75 -2.44
CA PRO A 197 -15.99 18.70 -3.53
C PRO A 197 -14.78 18.60 -4.44
N GLY A 198 -14.95 19.00 -5.70
CA GLY A 198 -13.86 19.11 -6.66
C GLY A 198 -13.86 17.99 -7.72
N THR A 199 -12.84 18.05 -8.53
CA THR A 199 -12.56 17.15 -9.66
C THR A 199 -11.12 16.65 -9.56
N MET A 200 -10.58 16.07 -10.64
CA MET A 200 -9.17 15.66 -10.72
C MET A 200 -8.14 16.75 -10.38
N ALA A 201 -8.50 18.03 -10.53
CA ALA A 201 -7.63 19.12 -10.08
C ALA A 201 -7.42 19.16 -8.56
N HIS A 202 -8.21 18.40 -7.81
CA HIS A 202 -8.15 18.30 -6.34
C HIS A 202 -7.70 16.88 -5.89
N ASP A 203 -6.99 16.18 -6.76
CA ASP A 203 -6.44 14.85 -6.46
C ASP A 203 -5.45 14.95 -5.28
N THR A 204 -5.56 14.02 -4.35
CA THR A 204 -4.67 13.92 -3.20
C THR A 204 -3.28 13.37 -3.54
N LEU A 205 -3.08 12.89 -4.78
CA LEU A 205 -1.79 12.45 -5.33
C LEU A 205 -1.10 11.36 -4.51
N GLN A 206 -1.86 10.44 -3.94
CA GLN A 206 -1.37 9.38 -3.05
C GLN A 206 -0.65 9.92 -1.81
N MET A 207 -0.97 11.14 -1.40
CA MET A 207 -0.42 11.67 -0.15
C MET A 207 -0.99 10.95 1.06
N SER A 208 -0.15 10.84 2.08
CA SER A 208 -0.56 10.32 3.37
C SER A 208 -1.35 11.37 4.12
N GLY A 209 -2.53 11.03 4.58
CA GLY A 209 -3.29 11.84 5.53
C GLY A 209 -2.81 11.66 6.97
N LEU A 210 -3.55 12.23 7.90
CA LEU A 210 -3.33 12.11 9.34
C LEU A 210 -4.67 11.97 10.05
N ILE A 211 -4.79 10.99 10.95
CA ILE A 211 -5.91 10.91 11.89
C ILE A 211 -5.47 11.55 13.20
N THR A 212 -6.13 12.62 13.59
CA THR A 212 -5.81 13.34 14.83
C THR A 212 -6.38 12.62 16.05
N ALA A 213 -5.88 12.94 17.24
CA ALA A 213 -6.41 12.41 18.50
C ALA A 213 -7.90 12.79 18.74
N SER A 214 -8.39 13.85 18.10
CA SER A 214 -9.81 14.24 18.13
C SER A 214 -10.68 13.49 17.12
N GLY A 215 -10.09 12.58 16.32
CA GLY A 215 -10.81 11.82 15.30
C GLY A 215 -11.02 12.58 13.97
N SER A 216 -10.32 13.69 13.75
CA SER A 216 -10.35 14.37 12.45
C SER A 216 -9.34 13.74 11.50
N TYR A 217 -9.71 13.61 10.22
CA TYR A 217 -8.82 13.24 9.14
C TYR A 217 -8.34 14.50 8.43
N LEU A 218 -7.03 14.68 8.29
CA LEU A 218 -6.38 15.83 7.67
C LEU A 218 -5.57 15.40 6.45
#